data_dedb677cab7fc1d81091e9d299f39caa
#
_entry.id   dedb677cab7fc1d81091e9d299f39caa
#
_cell.length_a   1.000
_cell.length_b   1.000
_cell.length_c   1.000
_cell.angle_alpha   90.00
_cell.angle_beta   90.00
_cell.angle_gamma   90.00
#
_symmetry.space_group_name_H-M   'P 1'
#
loop_
_entity.id
_entity.type
_entity.pdbx_description
1 polymer ?
#
loop_
_entity_poly.entity_id
_entity_poly.type
_entity_poly.pdbx_seq_one_letter_code
_entity_poly.pdbx_strand_id
1 'polypeptide(L)'
;VLQGLPVEQVRLAVGGPARPVDPNGTHISGQMYVQYFLQQRPCSPWPIVLWHGGGMTGANWESTPDGRSGWLQRLLALGHDVYVCDAVERGRAGWSRWPDIYAQPPLFRSLEEGWDMFRIGPPMARFAPGGPVHPGQQFPAEAFEAFAAQWVPRWAGHEDLTLDAYTQLLARIGPCVVVAHSQGGGMALSMALRQPQALRAVVALEPSGAPVQPQAGPGAPPRLVVWGDRVQAHPVWRAYRERVQAHVQDLQAQGVQADTLDLPAQGVHGNSHFLMLDRNSDLVLDHVLQWLGPFLSDPSQETLT
;
A
#
# COMPACT_ATOMS: atom_id res chain seq x y z
N VAL A 1 -9.38 18.35 -7.36
CA VAL A 1 -9.59 18.65 -8.79
C VAL A 1 -8.21 18.89 -9.41
N LEU A 2 -7.75 17.96 -10.24
CA LEU A 2 -6.52 18.12 -10.99
C LEU A 2 -6.80 19.07 -12.15
N GLN A 3 -6.56 20.38 -11.96
CA GLN A 3 -6.69 21.37 -13.04
C GLN A 3 -5.59 21.13 -14.09
N GLY A 4 -6.01 20.88 -15.31
CA GLY A 4 -5.16 20.91 -16.50
C GLY A 4 -4.66 19.57 -17.04
N LEU A 5 -4.99 18.45 -16.43
CA LEU A 5 -4.68 17.13 -16.98
C LEU A 5 -5.97 16.46 -17.48
N PRO A 6 -6.05 16.05 -18.76
CA PRO A 6 -7.16 15.22 -19.21
C PRO A 6 -6.99 13.83 -18.59
N VAL A 7 -7.81 13.54 -17.62
CA VAL A 7 -7.84 12.27 -16.90
C VAL A 7 -9.16 11.58 -17.17
N GLU A 8 -9.13 10.39 -17.73
CA GLU A 8 -10.31 9.54 -17.77
C GLU A 8 -10.48 8.85 -16.43
N GLN A 9 -11.60 9.14 -15.76
CA GLN A 9 -11.95 8.52 -14.49
C GLN A 9 -12.97 7.41 -14.73
N VAL A 10 -12.55 6.16 -14.62
CA VAL A 10 -13.43 5.01 -14.75
C VAL A 10 -13.46 4.23 -13.44
N ARG A 11 -14.63 3.76 -13.05
CA ARG A 11 -14.84 2.93 -11.87
C ARG A 11 -14.82 1.45 -12.29
N LEU A 12 -13.88 0.69 -11.75
CA LEU A 12 -13.82 -0.74 -11.94
C LEU A 12 -14.14 -1.44 -10.62
N ALA A 13 -15.29 -2.10 -10.55
CA ALA A 13 -15.59 -3.03 -9.48
C ALA A 13 -15.18 -4.44 -9.93
N VAL A 14 -14.28 -5.06 -9.19
CA VAL A 14 -13.93 -6.46 -9.37
C VAL A 14 -14.73 -7.25 -8.35
N GLY A 15 -15.85 -7.86 -8.80
CA GLY A 15 -16.84 -8.48 -7.92
C GLY A 15 -16.48 -9.90 -7.51
N GLY A 16 -16.79 -10.22 -6.25
CA GLY A 16 -16.85 -11.57 -5.73
C GLY A 16 -18.20 -12.26 -6.07
N PRO A 17 -18.39 -13.52 -5.67
CA PRO A 17 -19.62 -14.26 -5.92
C PRO A 17 -20.81 -13.62 -5.19
N ALA A 18 -21.98 -13.67 -5.85
CA ALA A 18 -23.23 -13.33 -5.21
C ALA A 18 -23.58 -14.38 -4.13
N ARG A 19 -23.94 -13.91 -2.95
CA ARG A 19 -24.33 -14.78 -1.82
C ARG A 19 -25.80 -14.53 -1.45
N PRO A 20 -26.67 -15.54 -1.51
CA PRO A 20 -28.03 -15.40 -1.04
C PRO A 20 -28.07 -15.27 0.48
N VAL A 21 -28.88 -14.36 1.00
CA VAL A 21 -29.14 -14.16 2.42
C VAL A 21 -30.65 -14.05 2.63
N ASP A 22 -31.24 -15.07 3.25
CA ASP A 22 -32.65 -15.09 3.57
C ASP A 22 -32.93 -14.36 4.91
N PRO A 23 -33.97 -13.51 5.03
CA PRO A 23 -35.02 -13.16 4.02
C PRO A 23 -34.64 -11.97 3.11
N ASN A 24 -33.42 -11.48 3.12
CA ASN A 24 -33.07 -10.17 2.55
C ASN A 24 -32.52 -10.23 1.12
N GLY A 25 -32.54 -11.39 0.47
CA GLY A 25 -32.15 -11.54 -0.91
C GLY A 25 -30.66 -11.79 -1.13
N THR A 26 -30.12 -11.37 -2.27
CA THR A 26 -28.74 -11.67 -2.71
C THR A 26 -27.85 -10.47 -2.50
N HIS A 27 -26.67 -10.70 -1.93
CA HIS A 27 -25.64 -9.69 -1.67
C HIS A 27 -24.36 -10.03 -2.43
N ILE A 28 -23.64 -8.99 -2.90
CA ILE A 28 -22.29 -9.14 -3.45
C ILE A 28 -21.29 -9.03 -2.31
N SER A 29 -20.28 -9.89 -2.32
CA SER A 29 -19.19 -9.89 -1.34
C SER A 29 -17.86 -10.26 -2.00
N GLY A 30 -16.73 -9.87 -1.38
CA GLY A 30 -15.39 -10.14 -1.91
C GLY A 30 -14.98 -9.24 -3.09
N GLN A 31 -15.74 -8.16 -3.35
CA GLN A 31 -15.38 -7.15 -4.33
C GLN A 31 -14.32 -6.19 -3.78
N MET A 32 -13.49 -5.67 -4.66
CA MET A 32 -12.65 -4.49 -4.43
C MET A 32 -13.12 -3.32 -5.29
N TYR A 33 -12.71 -2.10 -4.92
CA TYR A 33 -12.92 -0.91 -5.73
C TYR A 33 -11.59 -0.43 -6.29
N VAL A 34 -11.57 -0.03 -7.56
CA VAL A 34 -10.39 0.54 -8.20
C VAL A 34 -10.78 1.81 -8.93
N GLN A 35 -10.08 2.89 -8.62
CA GLN A 35 -10.14 4.14 -9.36
C GLN A 35 -8.86 4.29 -10.13
N TYR A 36 -8.92 4.62 -11.42
CA TYR A 36 -7.74 4.80 -12.22
C TYR A 36 -7.77 6.11 -13.00
N PHE A 37 -6.56 6.60 -13.27
CA PHE A 37 -6.30 7.86 -13.92
C PHE A 37 -5.29 7.59 -15.05
N LEU A 38 -5.73 7.77 -16.29
CA LEU A 38 -4.92 7.53 -17.47
C LEU A 38 -4.48 8.85 -18.09
N GLN A 39 -3.20 8.93 -18.42
CA GLN A 39 -2.60 10.05 -19.14
C GLN A 39 -2.92 9.92 -20.62
N GLN A 40 -3.10 11.04 -21.32
CA GLN A 40 -3.17 11.00 -22.80
C GLN A 40 -1.84 10.53 -23.44
N ARG A 41 -0.74 10.83 -22.78
CA ARG A 41 0.61 10.41 -23.16
C ARG A 41 1.36 10.02 -21.90
N PRO A 42 1.26 8.78 -21.47
CA PRO A 42 1.95 8.33 -20.27
C PRO A 42 3.46 8.33 -20.48
N CYS A 43 4.22 8.66 -19.43
CA CYS A 43 5.68 8.64 -19.43
C CYS A 43 6.27 7.22 -19.35
N SER A 44 5.43 6.23 -19.06
CA SER A 44 5.79 4.82 -18.95
C SER A 44 4.68 3.95 -19.56
N PRO A 45 5.00 2.85 -20.24
CA PRO A 45 4.00 1.89 -20.69
C PRO A 45 3.38 1.08 -19.53
N TRP A 46 3.98 1.17 -18.33
CA TRP A 46 3.58 0.41 -17.16
C TRP A 46 2.88 1.32 -16.14
N PRO A 47 1.59 1.08 -15.84
CA PRO A 47 0.90 1.86 -14.82
C PRO A 47 1.43 1.55 -13.41
N ILE A 48 1.25 2.52 -12.51
CA ILE A 48 1.53 2.35 -11.07
C ILE A 48 0.23 2.05 -10.33
N VAL A 49 0.22 0.97 -9.57
CA VAL A 49 -0.93 0.53 -8.78
C VAL A 49 -0.63 0.71 -7.29
N LEU A 50 -1.48 1.45 -6.59
CA LEU A 50 -1.31 1.85 -5.21
C LEU A 50 -2.21 1.00 -4.29
N TRP A 51 -1.60 0.23 -3.37
CA TRP A 51 -2.29 -0.63 -2.40
C TRP A 51 -2.11 -0.10 -0.99
N HIS A 52 -3.21 0.16 -0.28
CA HIS A 52 -3.19 0.68 1.09
C HIS A 52 -2.94 -0.38 2.17
N GLY A 53 -2.68 0.08 3.41
CA GLY A 53 -2.49 -0.76 4.59
C GLY A 53 -3.77 -1.25 5.26
N GLY A 54 -3.63 -2.02 6.32
CA GLY A 54 -4.74 -2.55 7.12
C GLY A 54 -5.53 -1.45 7.81
N GLY A 55 -6.87 -1.51 7.72
CA GLY A 55 -7.77 -0.51 8.30
C GLY A 55 -7.78 0.83 7.56
N MET A 56 -7.23 0.89 6.36
CA MET A 56 -7.11 2.09 5.51
C MET A 56 -7.82 1.88 4.18
N THR A 57 -7.80 2.93 3.37
CA THR A 57 -8.34 2.97 2.00
C THR A 57 -7.34 3.64 1.05
N GLY A 58 -7.68 3.71 -0.22
CA GLY A 58 -6.93 4.45 -1.23
C GLY A 58 -6.78 5.94 -0.93
N ALA A 59 -7.60 6.51 -0.05
CA ALA A 59 -7.50 7.91 0.37
C ALA A 59 -6.12 8.31 0.90
N ASN A 60 -5.37 7.35 1.48
CA ASN A 60 -4.01 7.59 1.97
C ASN A 60 -3.00 7.95 0.86
N TRP A 61 -3.36 7.72 -0.39
CA TRP A 61 -2.55 8.10 -1.54
C TRP A 61 -3.01 9.42 -2.19
N GLU A 62 -4.24 9.83 -1.90
CA GLU A 62 -4.87 10.99 -2.53
C GLU A 62 -4.46 12.31 -1.87
N SER A 63 -4.42 12.37 -0.54
CA SER A 63 -4.00 13.54 0.22
C SER A 63 -3.44 13.17 1.58
N THR A 64 -2.67 14.07 2.17
CA THR A 64 -2.20 13.93 3.56
C THR A 64 -3.21 14.52 4.54
N PRO A 65 -3.18 14.08 5.83
CA PRO A 65 -4.13 14.57 6.84
C PRO A 65 -4.06 16.06 7.11
N ASP A 66 -2.91 16.67 6.86
CA ASP A 66 -2.65 18.12 6.99
C ASP A 66 -2.93 18.91 5.69
N GLY A 67 -3.56 18.27 4.69
CA GLY A 67 -4.09 18.92 3.49
C GLY A 67 -3.10 19.08 2.34
N ARG A 68 -1.90 18.48 2.41
CA ARG A 68 -0.97 18.46 1.27
C ARG A 68 -1.42 17.43 0.23
N SER A 69 -0.93 17.57 -1.00
CA SER A 69 -1.12 16.58 -2.07
C SER A 69 -0.48 15.25 -1.67
N GLY A 70 -1.16 14.14 -1.99
CA GLY A 70 -0.62 12.80 -1.80
C GLY A 70 0.23 12.33 -2.99
N TRP A 71 0.74 11.13 -2.91
CA TRP A 71 1.55 10.54 -3.97
C TRP A 71 0.80 10.36 -5.29
N LEU A 72 -0.53 10.16 -5.25
CA LEU A 72 -1.36 10.09 -6.46
C LEU A 72 -1.17 11.33 -7.33
N GLN A 73 -1.35 12.54 -6.75
CA GLN A 73 -1.24 13.78 -7.52
C GLN A 73 0.16 13.98 -8.07
N ARG A 74 1.16 13.62 -7.28
CA ARG A 74 2.55 13.75 -7.70
C ARG A 74 2.90 12.79 -8.84
N LEU A 75 2.49 11.54 -8.77
CA LEU A 75 2.69 10.55 -9.83
C LEU A 75 1.98 10.97 -11.13
N LEU A 76 0.75 11.50 -11.02
CA LEU A 76 0.02 12.03 -12.17
C LEU A 76 0.71 13.27 -12.78
N ALA A 77 1.25 14.16 -11.95
CA ALA A 77 2.00 15.32 -12.42
C ALA A 77 3.30 14.92 -13.13
N LEU A 78 3.88 13.78 -12.77
CA LEU A 78 5.06 13.20 -13.44
C LEU A 78 4.70 12.42 -14.72
N GLY A 79 3.41 12.28 -15.04
CA GLY A 79 2.95 11.67 -16.29
C GLY A 79 2.67 10.17 -16.21
N HIS A 80 2.58 9.59 -15.03
CA HIS A 80 2.25 8.15 -14.87
C HIS A 80 0.75 7.91 -14.94
N ASP A 81 0.37 6.77 -15.52
CA ASP A 81 -0.94 6.16 -15.29
C ASP A 81 -0.98 5.59 -13.88
N VAL A 82 -2.06 5.86 -13.14
CA VAL A 82 -2.15 5.46 -11.73
C VAL A 82 -3.48 4.80 -11.43
N TYR A 83 -3.43 3.68 -10.73
CA TYR A 83 -4.56 2.94 -10.19
C TYR A 83 -4.54 3.01 -8.67
N VAL A 84 -5.62 3.48 -8.05
CA VAL A 84 -5.79 3.56 -6.59
C VAL A 84 -6.84 2.55 -6.17
N CYS A 85 -6.45 1.61 -5.30
CA CYS A 85 -7.30 0.52 -4.87
C CYS A 85 -7.87 0.76 -3.47
N ASP A 86 -9.15 0.42 -3.29
CA ASP A 86 -9.70 0.06 -1.99
C ASP A 86 -9.86 -1.46 -1.98
N ALA A 87 -9.11 -2.13 -1.11
CA ALA A 87 -9.11 -3.58 -0.98
C ALA A 87 -10.51 -4.12 -0.62
N VAL A 88 -10.67 -5.43 -0.69
CA VAL A 88 -11.92 -6.08 -0.29
C VAL A 88 -12.31 -5.61 1.12
N GLU A 89 -13.59 -5.24 1.27
CA GLU A 89 -14.19 -4.78 2.54
C GLU A 89 -13.65 -3.44 3.05
N ARG A 90 -12.98 -2.65 2.19
CA ARG A 90 -12.44 -1.34 2.55
C ARG A 90 -13.11 -0.23 1.75
N GLY A 91 -13.35 0.89 2.42
CA GLY A 91 -13.77 2.14 1.78
C GLY A 91 -14.89 1.97 0.76
N ARG A 92 -14.60 2.35 -0.47
CA ARG A 92 -15.54 2.33 -1.61
C ARG A 92 -15.87 0.91 -2.10
N ALA A 93 -15.08 -0.12 -1.74
CA ALA A 93 -15.43 -1.50 -2.00
C ALA A 93 -16.66 -1.94 -1.21
N GLY A 94 -16.87 -1.31 -0.04
CA GLY A 94 -17.94 -1.69 0.88
C GLY A 94 -17.77 -3.10 1.46
N TRP A 95 -18.65 -3.48 2.31
CA TRP A 95 -18.70 -4.82 2.87
C TRP A 95 -20.16 -5.30 2.97
N SER A 96 -20.31 -6.61 2.89
CA SER A 96 -21.62 -7.23 2.93
C SER A 96 -22.18 -7.28 4.35
N ARG A 97 -23.43 -7.61 4.45
CA ARG A 97 -24.18 -7.60 5.69
C ARG A 97 -23.56 -8.53 6.74
N TRP A 98 -23.10 -7.95 7.82
CA TRP A 98 -22.72 -8.66 9.03
C TRP A 98 -23.96 -8.74 9.98
N PRO A 99 -24.22 -9.85 10.71
CA PRO A 99 -23.42 -11.07 10.80
C PRO A 99 -23.78 -12.16 9.78
N ASP A 100 -24.64 -11.88 8.81
CA ASP A 100 -25.20 -12.92 7.92
C ASP A 100 -24.14 -13.52 6.95
N ILE A 101 -23.19 -12.69 6.52
CA ILE A 101 -22.12 -13.09 5.56
C ILE A 101 -20.80 -13.38 6.28
N TYR A 102 -20.47 -12.63 7.33
CA TYR A 102 -19.21 -12.73 8.05
C TYR A 102 -19.39 -13.41 9.39
N ALA A 103 -18.52 -14.38 9.68
CA ALA A 103 -18.57 -15.16 10.91
C ALA A 103 -18.17 -14.37 12.17
N GLN A 104 -17.34 -13.32 12.00
CA GLN A 104 -16.79 -12.52 13.09
C GLN A 104 -17.11 -11.04 12.87
N PRO A 105 -17.19 -10.23 13.96
CA PRO A 105 -17.31 -8.78 13.80
C PRO A 105 -16.03 -8.19 13.21
N PRO A 106 -16.13 -7.00 12.57
CA PRO A 106 -14.96 -6.30 12.09
C PRO A 106 -14.09 -5.78 13.24
N LEU A 107 -12.79 -5.68 12.99
CA LEU A 107 -11.82 -5.09 13.90
C LEU A 107 -11.72 -3.59 13.66
N PHE A 108 -11.72 -2.84 14.74
CA PHE A 108 -11.49 -1.39 14.78
C PHE A 108 -10.15 -1.12 15.47
N ARG A 109 -9.58 0.02 15.17
CA ARG A 109 -8.36 0.50 15.84
C ARG A 109 -8.70 1.69 16.72
N SER A 110 -8.19 1.71 17.96
CA SER A 110 -8.30 2.88 18.84
C SER A 110 -7.24 3.94 18.50
N LEU A 111 -7.45 5.17 18.96
CA LEU A 111 -6.47 6.25 18.77
C LEU A 111 -5.15 5.93 19.49
N GLU A 112 -5.21 5.36 20.69
CA GLU A 112 -4.03 4.95 21.46
C GLU A 112 -3.22 3.89 20.73
N GLU A 113 -3.91 2.86 20.23
CA GLU A 113 -3.26 1.81 19.44
C GLU A 113 -2.63 2.38 18.16
N GLY A 114 -3.34 3.28 17.46
CA GLY A 114 -2.80 3.92 16.26
C GLY A 114 -1.60 4.80 16.54
N TRP A 115 -1.63 5.57 17.63
CA TRP A 115 -0.53 6.44 18.03
C TRP A 115 0.77 5.67 18.25
N ASP A 116 0.69 4.57 19.00
CA ASP A 116 1.82 3.69 19.27
C ASP A 116 2.25 2.88 18.05
N MET A 117 1.32 2.14 17.44
CA MET A 117 1.60 1.26 16.30
C MET A 117 2.16 2.01 15.09
N PHE A 118 1.75 3.26 14.88
CA PHE A 118 2.26 4.06 13.77
C PHE A 118 3.51 4.86 14.15
N ARG A 119 4.00 4.68 15.38
CA ARG A 119 5.22 5.28 15.89
C ARG A 119 5.19 6.82 15.86
N ILE A 120 4.01 7.40 16.13
CA ILE A 120 3.83 8.87 16.20
C ILE A 120 4.48 9.41 17.48
N GLY A 121 4.22 8.75 18.60
CA GLY A 121 4.76 9.09 19.91
C GLY A 121 4.80 7.88 20.84
N PRO A 122 5.21 8.05 22.09
CA PRO A 122 5.21 6.98 23.09
C PRO A 122 3.80 6.49 23.37
N PRO A 123 3.62 5.21 23.82
CA PRO A 123 2.32 4.67 24.19
C PRO A 123 1.62 5.53 25.23
N MET A 124 0.30 5.69 25.08
CA MET A 124 -0.55 6.45 26.01
C MET A 124 -1.66 5.53 26.53
N ALA A 125 -1.94 5.62 27.85
CA ALA A 125 -3.07 4.88 28.44
C ALA A 125 -4.43 5.43 27.96
N ARG A 126 -4.49 6.70 27.59
CA ARG A 126 -5.63 7.38 27.00
C ARG A 126 -5.13 8.45 26.04
N PHE A 127 -5.71 8.48 24.85
CA PHE A 127 -5.37 9.49 23.84
C PHE A 127 -5.67 10.90 24.36
N ALA A 128 -4.71 11.79 24.12
CA ALA A 128 -4.85 13.22 24.38
C ALA A 128 -4.36 14.00 23.15
N PRO A 129 -5.18 14.87 22.55
CA PRO A 129 -4.75 15.74 21.47
C PRO A 129 -3.51 16.56 21.88
N GLY A 130 -2.52 16.65 21.00
CA GLY A 130 -1.25 17.32 21.32
C GLY A 130 -0.36 16.56 22.30
N GLY A 131 -0.61 15.26 22.49
CA GLY A 131 0.22 14.37 23.30
C GLY A 131 1.68 14.32 22.81
N PRO A 132 2.60 13.70 23.60
CA PRO A 132 4.01 13.67 23.27
C PRO A 132 4.27 12.93 21.97
N VAL A 133 5.02 13.54 21.07
CA VAL A 133 5.50 12.94 19.82
C VAL A 133 6.95 12.49 19.96
N HIS A 134 7.38 11.55 19.13
CA HIS A 134 8.78 11.20 19.07
C HIS A 134 9.63 12.37 18.54
N PRO A 135 10.86 12.57 19.04
CA PRO A 135 11.75 13.62 18.53
C PRO A 135 11.96 13.50 17.02
N GLY A 136 11.84 14.65 16.31
CA GLY A 136 12.03 14.70 14.85
C GLY A 136 10.88 14.08 14.03
N GLN A 137 9.71 13.81 14.64
CA GLN A 137 8.55 13.19 13.99
C GLN A 137 8.15 13.92 12.71
N GLN A 138 8.06 13.17 11.61
CA GLN A 138 7.65 13.71 10.30
C GLN A 138 6.14 13.59 10.04
N PHE A 139 5.43 12.68 10.72
CA PHE A 139 3.98 12.65 10.62
C PHE A 139 3.38 13.96 11.18
N PRO A 140 2.38 14.56 10.50
CA PRO A 140 1.68 15.75 11.00
C PRO A 140 0.77 15.37 12.19
N ALA A 141 1.38 15.27 13.37
CA ALA A 141 0.72 14.77 14.58
C ALA A 141 -0.47 15.64 15.03
N GLU A 142 -0.47 16.92 14.68
CA GLU A 142 -1.60 17.84 14.89
C GLU A 142 -2.84 17.45 14.06
N ALA A 143 -2.67 16.73 12.98
CA ALA A 143 -3.75 16.22 12.12
C ALA A 143 -4.10 14.75 12.40
N PHE A 144 -3.63 14.17 13.50
CA PHE A 144 -3.81 12.75 13.80
C PHE A 144 -5.29 12.36 13.93
N GLU A 145 -6.12 13.20 14.56
CA GLU A 145 -7.57 12.93 14.68
C GLU A 145 -8.27 12.95 13.31
N ALA A 146 -7.90 13.89 12.43
CA ALA A 146 -8.41 13.93 11.06
C ALA A 146 -7.96 12.68 10.27
N PHE A 147 -6.75 12.20 10.49
CA PHE A 147 -6.28 10.94 9.94
C PHE A 147 -7.06 9.74 10.49
N ALA A 148 -7.27 9.69 11.80
CA ALA A 148 -8.01 8.60 12.44
C ALA A 148 -9.48 8.53 11.99
N ALA A 149 -10.09 9.68 11.67
CA ALA A 149 -11.45 9.75 11.13
C ALA A 149 -11.60 9.07 9.74
N GLN A 150 -10.49 8.80 9.03
CA GLN A 150 -10.49 8.09 7.75
C GLN A 150 -10.31 6.57 7.90
N TRP A 151 -10.08 6.07 9.12
CA TRP A 151 -9.88 4.63 9.32
C TRP A 151 -11.18 3.87 9.10
N VAL A 152 -11.03 2.69 8.55
CA VAL A 152 -12.15 1.79 8.27
C VAL A 152 -11.98 0.48 9.00
N PRO A 153 -13.08 -0.20 9.37
CA PRO A 153 -13.00 -1.53 9.95
C PRO A 153 -12.40 -2.53 8.95
N ARG A 154 -11.87 -3.63 9.48
CA ARG A 154 -11.36 -4.75 8.69
C ARG A 154 -11.70 -6.07 9.34
N TRP A 155 -11.79 -7.12 8.55
CA TRP A 155 -11.86 -8.49 9.05
C TRP A 155 -10.47 -9.12 9.03
N ALA A 156 -10.12 -9.85 10.09
CA ALA A 156 -8.94 -10.71 10.10
C ALA A 156 -9.23 -12.01 9.36
N GLY A 157 -8.22 -12.58 8.70
CA GLY A 157 -8.34 -13.85 7.99
C GLY A 157 -8.99 -13.76 6.61
N HIS A 158 -9.23 -12.55 6.08
CA HIS A 158 -9.79 -12.34 4.73
C HIS A 158 -8.73 -11.93 3.70
N GLU A 159 -7.45 -12.18 4.00
CA GLU A 159 -6.33 -11.87 3.12
C GLU A 159 -6.45 -12.58 1.76
N ASP A 160 -6.90 -13.84 1.74
CA ASP A 160 -7.07 -14.58 0.49
C ASP A 160 -8.14 -13.97 -0.42
N LEU A 161 -9.26 -13.49 0.10
CA LEU A 161 -10.26 -12.77 -0.68
C LEU A 161 -9.66 -11.51 -1.35
N THR A 162 -8.83 -10.80 -0.60
CA THR A 162 -8.14 -9.61 -1.11
C THR A 162 -7.11 -9.98 -2.19
N LEU A 163 -6.32 -11.02 -1.97
CA LEU A 163 -5.34 -11.50 -2.95
C LEU A 163 -6.01 -12.01 -4.23
N ASP A 164 -7.15 -12.66 -4.14
CA ASP A 164 -7.94 -13.11 -5.29
C ASP A 164 -8.48 -11.91 -6.09
N ALA A 165 -8.96 -10.86 -5.41
CA ALA A 165 -9.40 -9.63 -6.06
C ALA A 165 -8.23 -8.91 -6.76
N TYR A 166 -7.06 -8.82 -6.13
CA TYR A 166 -5.85 -8.28 -6.76
C TYR A 166 -5.39 -9.12 -7.94
N THR A 167 -5.47 -10.45 -7.85
CA THR A 167 -5.18 -11.35 -9.00
C THR A 167 -6.06 -11.02 -10.21
N GLN A 168 -7.37 -10.83 -9.98
CA GLN A 168 -8.30 -10.44 -11.04
C GLN A 168 -8.01 -9.05 -11.61
N LEU A 169 -7.62 -8.10 -10.76
CA LEU A 169 -7.20 -6.76 -11.21
C LEU A 169 -5.98 -6.86 -12.12
N LEU A 170 -4.91 -7.51 -11.66
CA LEU A 170 -3.67 -7.66 -12.43
C LEU A 170 -3.90 -8.34 -13.78
N ALA A 171 -4.76 -9.35 -13.83
CA ALA A 171 -5.14 -10.01 -15.08
C ALA A 171 -5.86 -9.07 -16.08
N ARG A 172 -6.53 -8.00 -15.58
CA ARG A 172 -7.23 -7.02 -16.42
C ARG A 172 -6.35 -5.91 -16.93
N ILE A 173 -5.42 -5.44 -16.10
CA ILE A 173 -4.58 -4.28 -16.44
C ILE A 173 -3.27 -4.69 -17.13
N GLY A 174 -2.87 -5.95 -17.01
CA GLY A 174 -1.58 -6.42 -17.51
C GLY A 174 -0.40 -6.03 -16.62
N PRO A 175 0.84 -6.15 -17.15
CA PRO A 175 2.03 -5.85 -16.36
C PRO A 175 2.05 -4.42 -15.84
N CYS A 176 2.34 -4.28 -14.54
CA CYS A 176 2.33 -3.00 -13.84
C CYS A 176 3.40 -2.95 -12.73
N VAL A 177 3.63 -1.76 -12.19
CA VAL A 177 4.40 -1.55 -10.97
C VAL A 177 3.42 -1.44 -9.80
N VAL A 178 3.67 -2.17 -8.70
CA VAL A 178 2.87 -2.06 -7.48
C VAL A 178 3.67 -1.32 -6.41
N VAL A 179 3.07 -0.26 -5.86
CA VAL A 179 3.54 0.42 -4.65
C VAL A 179 2.52 0.19 -3.55
N ALA A 180 2.93 -0.48 -2.49
CA ALA A 180 2.03 -0.99 -1.47
C ALA A 180 2.52 -0.69 -0.07
N HIS A 181 1.58 -0.42 0.85
CA HIS A 181 1.89 -0.04 2.23
C HIS A 181 1.42 -1.10 3.22
N SER A 182 2.23 -1.37 4.26
CA SER A 182 1.84 -2.14 5.45
C SER A 182 1.26 -3.53 5.11
N GLN A 183 0.01 -3.82 5.44
CA GLN A 183 -0.69 -5.06 5.07
C GLN A 183 -0.71 -5.25 3.54
N GLY A 184 -0.99 -4.19 2.79
CA GLY A 184 -0.88 -4.19 1.34
C GLY A 184 0.54 -4.53 0.85
N GLY A 185 1.57 -4.04 1.56
CA GLY A 185 2.97 -4.38 1.28
C GLY A 185 3.27 -5.87 1.42
N GLY A 186 2.81 -6.50 2.50
CA GLY A 186 2.92 -7.96 2.68
C GLY A 186 2.16 -8.75 1.60
N MET A 187 0.97 -8.28 1.22
CA MET A 187 0.19 -8.85 0.11
C MET A 187 0.88 -8.69 -1.23
N ALA A 188 1.51 -7.55 -1.50
CA ALA A 188 2.25 -7.31 -2.74
C ALA A 188 3.48 -8.23 -2.86
N LEU A 189 4.19 -8.46 -1.76
CA LEU A 189 5.28 -9.45 -1.71
C LEU A 189 4.77 -10.88 -1.98
N SER A 190 3.59 -11.24 -1.47
CA SER A 190 2.94 -12.52 -1.76
C SER A 190 2.49 -12.61 -3.22
N MET A 191 1.93 -11.54 -3.77
CA MET A 191 1.48 -11.48 -5.16
C MET A 191 2.64 -11.60 -6.15
N ALA A 192 3.80 -11.07 -5.81
CA ALA A 192 5.03 -11.21 -6.60
C ALA A 192 5.52 -12.68 -6.74
N LEU A 193 5.06 -13.58 -5.88
CA LEU A 193 5.28 -15.02 -6.02
C LEU A 193 4.12 -15.70 -6.76
N ARG A 194 2.87 -15.23 -6.56
CA ARG A 194 1.66 -15.83 -7.18
C ARG A 194 1.52 -15.45 -8.66
N GLN A 195 1.86 -14.20 -9.03
CA GLN A 195 1.64 -13.61 -10.35
C GLN A 195 2.89 -12.86 -10.85
N PRO A 196 4.06 -13.53 -10.93
CA PRO A 196 5.32 -12.84 -11.23
C PRO A 196 5.30 -12.13 -12.60
N GLN A 197 4.59 -12.68 -13.59
CA GLN A 197 4.52 -12.12 -14.95
C GLN A 197 3.64 -10.86 -15.06
N ALA A 198 2.76 -10.62 -14.08
CA ALA A 198 1.89 -9.45 -14.04
C ALA A 198 2.56 -8.24 -13.37
N LEU A 199 3.78 -8.38 -12.87
CA LEU A 199 4.46 -7.36 -12.10
C LEU A 199 5.82 -7.01 -12.71
N ARG A 200 6.03 -5.72 -12.99
CA ARG A 200 7.33 -5.18 -13.44
C ARG A 200 8.27 -4.94 -12.27
N ALA A 201 7.73 -4.46 -11.17
CA ALA A 201 8.44 -4.25 -9.90
C ALA A 201 7.42 -4.14 -8.76
N VAL A 202 7.87 -4.40 -7.54
CA VAL A 202 7.10 -4.22 -6.31
C VAL A 202 7.87 -3.32 -5.34
N VAL A 203 7.20 -2.29 -4.83
CA VAL A 203 7.68 -1.47 -3.71
C VAL A 203 6.78 -1.73 -2.50
N ALA A 204 7.36 -2.24 -1.43
CA ALA A 204 6.66 -2.50 -0.17
C ALA A 204 7.13 -1.50 0.89
N LEU A 205 6.27 -0.52 1.19
CA LEU A 205 6.50 0.49 2.23
C LEU A 205 6.10 -0.09 3.58
N GLU A 206 7.06 -0.29 4.47
CA GLU A 206 6.82 -0.80 5.83
C GLU A 206 5.88 -2.04 5.87
N PRO A 207 6.18 -3.10 5.13
CA PRO A 207 5.27 -4.24 5.02
C PRO A 207 5.07 -4.96 6.37
N SER A 208 3.80 -5.30 6.69
CA SER A 208 3.45 -6.07 7.88
C SER A 208 3.62 -7.57 7.64
N GLY A 209 4.86 -7.98 7.34
CA GLY A 209 5.23 -9.37 7.06
C GLY A 209 5.52 -9.65 5.59
N ALA A 210 5.94 -10.88 5.33
CA ALA A 210 6.23 -11.42 4.01
C ALA A 210 6.08 -12.96 4.04
N PRO A 211 5.92 -13.63 2.89
CA PRO A 211 5.96 -15.09 2.80
C PRO A 211 7.26 -15.66 3.38
N VAL A 212 7.14 -16.76 4.12
CA VAL A 212 8.27 -17.50 4.67
C VAL A 212 8.81 -18.45 3.61
N GLN A 213 10.14 -18.57 3.50
CA GLN A 213 10.80 -19.43 2.52
C GLN A 213 10.24 -19.26 1.10
N PRO A 214 10.31 -18.06 0.54
CA PRO A 214 9.73 -17.80 -0.77
C PRO A 214 10.40 -18.65 -1.84
N GLN A 215 9.60 -19.20 -2.75
CA GLN A 215 10.11 -19.88 -3.94
C GLN A 215 9.87 -18.94 -5.13
N ALA A 216 10.95 -18.35 -5.62
CA ALA A 216 10.88 -17.47 -6.77
C ALA A 216 10.83 -18.30 -8.06
N GLY A 217 9.78 -18.11 -8.85
CA GLY A 217 9.69 -18.66 -10.19
C GLY A 217 10.52 -17.87 -11.22
N PRO A 218 10.66 -18.40 -12.43
CA PRO A 218 11.30 -17.68 -13.55
C PRO A 218 10.63 -16.31 -13.79
N GLY A 219 11.44 -15.27 -13.96
CA GLY A 219 10.95 -13.91 -14.20
C GLY A 219 10.35 -13.25 -12.94
N ALA A 220 10.77 -13.68 -11.77
CA ALA A 220 10.36 -13.04 -10.52
C ALA A 220 10.66 -11.53 -10.54
N PRO A 221 9.68 -10.66 -10.27
CA PRO A 221 9.86 -9.21 -10.38
C PRO A 221 10.84 -8.70 -9.30
N PRO A 222 11.62 -7.65 -9.59
CA PRO A 222 12.43 -6.96 -8.61
C PRO A 222 11.56 -6.35 -7.49
N ARG A 223 12.11 -6.29 -6.28
CA ARG A 223 11.40 -5.82 -5.08
C ARG A 223 12.25 -4.80 -4.31
N LEU A 224 11.60 -3.74 -3.87
CA LEU A 224 12.14 -2.78 -2.91
C LEU A 224 11.30 -2.83 -1.63
N VAL A 225 11.96 -2.99 -0.50
CA VAL A 225 11.36 -2.78 0.81
C VAL A 225 11.87 -1.47 1.40
N VAL A 226 10.98 -0.61 1.86
CA VAL A 226 11.33 0.69 2.46
C VAL A 226 10.95 0.70 3.93
N TRP A 227 11.89 1.09 4.79
CA TRP A 227 11.68 1.21 6.23
C TRP A 227 11.92 2.65 6.71
N GLY A 228 11.00 3.15 7.53
CA GLY A 228 11.12 4.41 8.25
C GLY A 228 11.90 4.28 9.57
N ASP A 229 11.69 5.23 10.45
CA ASP A 229 12.41 5.32 11.71
C ASP A 229 11.77 4.49 12.84
N ARG A 230 12.53 4.19 13.91
CA ARG A 230 12.09 3.51 15.15
C ARG A 230 11.47 2.12 14.98
N VAL A 231 11.63 1.50 13.83
CA VAL A 231 11.10 0.15 13.56
C VAL A 231 11.67 -0.86 14.58
N GLN A 232 12.95 -0.77 14.89
CA GLN A 232 13.61 -1.67 15.84
C GLN A 232 13.18 -1.46 17.30
N ALA A 233 12.74 -0.25 17.66
CA ALA A 233 12.29 0.07 19.00
C ALA A 233 10.89 -0.48 19.31
N HIS A 234 10.04 -0.70 18.31
CA HIS A 234 8.68 -1.19 18.47
C HIS A 234 8.63 -2.72 18.27
N PRO A 235 8.17 -3.51 19.27
CA PRO A 235 8.30 -4.97 19.24
C PRO A 235 7.60 -5.63 18.04
N VAL A 236 6.41 -5.16 17.67
CA VAL A 236 5.65 -5.69 16.52
C VAL A 236 6.38 -5.39 15.21
N TRP A 237 6.84 -4.14 15.02
CA TRP A 237 7.54 -3.75 13.79
C TRP A 237 8.92 -4.39 13.65
N ARG A 238 9.61 -4.60 14.76
CA ARG A 238 10.86 -5.37 14.77
C ARG A 238 10.64 -6.79 14.25
N ALA A 239 9.62 -7.48 14.76
CA ALA A 239 9.29 -8.84 14.30
C ALA A 239 8.91 -8.89 12.82
N TYR A 240 8.14 -7.91 12.32
CA TYR A 240 7.85 -7.82 10.88
C TYR A 240 9.11 -7.55 10.06
N ARG A 241 9.97 -6.63 10.51
CA ARG A 241 11.23 -6.33 9.82
C ARG A 241 12.14 -7.55 9.73
N GLU A 242 12.31 -8.30 10.81
CA GLU A 242 13.09 -9.53 10.84
C GLU A 242 12.56 -10.56 9.83
N ARG A 243 11.24 -10.77 9.79
CA ARG A 243 10.61 -11.67 8.82
C ARG A 243 10.79 -11.22 7.38
N VAL A 244 10.63 -9.93 7.11
CA VAL A 244 10.80 -9.37 5.77
C VAL A 244 12.26 -9.40 5.35
N GLN A 245 13.19 -9.16 6.27
CA GLN A 245 14.63 -9.28 5.99
C GLN A 245 15.01 -10.71 5.60
N ALA A 246 14.51 -11.71 6.30
CA ALA A 246 14.71 -13.12 5.92
C ALA A 246 14.15 -13.40 4.52
N HIS A 247 12.94 -12.93 4.21
CA HIS A 247 12.35 -13.05 2.87
C HIS A 247 13.22 -12.41 1.77
N VAL A 248 13.76 -11.22 2.01
CA VAL A 248 14.67 -10.54 1.07
C VAL A 248 15.95 -11.36 0.86
N GLN A 249 16.55 -11.85 1.94
CA GLN A 249 17.77 -12.68 1.88
C GLN A 249 17.54 -13.99 1.11
N ASP A 250 16.42 -14.67 1.37
CA ASP A 250 16.05 -15.91 0.66
C ASP A 250 15.87 -15.67 -0.85
N LEU A 251 15.30 -14.54 -1.24
CA LEU A 251 15.16 -14.16 -2.65
C LEU A 251 16.50 -13.81 -3.30
N GLN A 252 17.35 -13.06 -2.61
CA GLN A 252 18.69 -12.72 -3.08
C GLN A 252 19.53 -13.98 -3.30
N ALA A 253 19.41 -14.96 -2.40
CA ALA A 253 20.08 -16.26 -2.54
C ALA A 253 19.61 -17.05 -3.78
N GLN A 254 18.41 -16.77 -4.28
CA GLN A 254 17.85 -17.33 -5.51
C GLN A 254 18.14 -16.47 -6.76
N GLY A 255 18.95 -15.40 -6.62
CA GLY A 255 19.33 -14.51 -7.71
C GLY A 255 18.24 -13.48 -8.09
N VAL A 256 17.22 -13.28 -7.26
CA VAL A 256 16.20 -12.26 -7.47
C VAL A 256 16.67 -10.92 -6.93
N GLN A 257 16.50 -9.86 -7.68
CA GLN A 257 16.74 -8.51 -7.18
C GLN A 257 15.71 -8.17 -6.09
N ALA A 258 16.19 -8.06 -4.85
CA ALA A 258 15.41 -7.71 -3.67
C ALA A 258 16.22 -6.75 -2.80
N ASP A 259 15.83 -5.48 -2.82
CA ASP A 259 16.57 -4.40 -2.20
C ASP A 259 15.86 -3.90 -0.94
N THR A 260 16.63 -3.31 -0.03
CA THR A 260 16.11 -2.64 1.17
C THR A 260 16.61 -1.20 1.21
N LEU A 261 15.68 -0.27 1.32
CA LEU A 261 15.93 1.14 1.60
C LEU A 261 15.59 1.40 3.08
N ASP A 262 16.61 1.52 3.88
CA ASP A 262 16.51 1.96 5.29
C ASP A 262 16.69 3.48 5.32
N LEU A 263 15.60 4.24 5.47
CA LEU A 263 15.63 5.70 5.41
C LEU A 263 16.58 6.30 6.46
N PRO A 264 16.61 5.85 7.72
CA PRO A 264 17.59 6.32 8.70
C PRO A 264 19.04 6.10 8.27
N ALA A 265 19.35 4.98 7.61
CA ALA A 265 20.69 4.72 7.09
C ALA A 265 21.09 5.66 5.92
N GLN A 266 20.10 6.28 5.28
CA GLN A 266 20.30 7.32 4.26
C GLN A 266 20.27 8.74 4.83
N GLY A 267 20.25 8.90 6.17
CA GLY A 267 20.16 10.20 6.82
C GLY A 267 18.75 10.82 6.81
N VAL A 268 17.73 10.07 6.43
CA VAL A 268 16.31 10.50 6.41
C VAL A 268 15.65 10.00 7.69
N HIS A 269 15.37 10.90 8.62
CA HIS A 269 14.93 10.58 9.98
C HIS A 269 13.53 11.07 10.30
N GLY A 270 12.95 10.48 11.36
CA GLY A 270 11.66 10.87 11.93
C GLY A 270 10.46 10.32 11.22
N ASN A 271 10.64 9.49 10.20
CA ASN A 271 9.53 8.90 9.45
C ASN A 271 8.69 7.96 10.33
N SER A 272 7.38 8.14 10.23
CA SER A 272 6.37 7.31 10.87
C SER A 272 6.17 5.99 10.11
N HIS A 273 5.13 5.24 10.50
CA HIS A 273 4.67 4.11 9.70
C HIS A 273 4.07 4.52 8.34
N PHE A 274 3.59 5.75 8.22
CA PHE A 274 2.93 6.25 7.01
C PHE A 274 3.87 7.16 6.20
N LEU A 275 4.90 6.59 5.60
CA LEU A 275 5.92 7.30 4.82
C LEU A 275 5.34 8.28 3.79
N MET A 276 4.20 7.89 3.18
CA MET A 276 3.49 8.69 2.17
C MET A 276 2.68 9.85 2.76
N LEU A 277 2.47 9.89 4.08
CA LEU A 277 1.75 10.96 4.78
C LEU A 277 2.68 11.90 5.55
N ASP A 278 3.92 11.49 5.76
CA ASP A 278 4.94 12.27 6.47
C ASP A 278 5.26 13.60 5.76
N ARG A 279 5.73 14.60 6.48
CA ARG A 279 6.06 15.93 5.92
C ARG A 279 7.13 15.88 4.84
N ASN A 280 8.03 14.90 4.92
CA ASN A 280 9.08 14.61 3.94
C ASN A 280 8.68 13.52 2.92
N SER A 281 7.38 13.23 2.75
CA SER A 281 6.88 12.17 1.88
C SER A 281 7.34 12.29 0.43
N ASP A 282 7.54 13.52 -0.05
CA ASP A 282 8.06 13.77 -1.40
C ASP A 282 9.50 13.28 -1.57
N LEU A 283 10.35 13.49 -0.57
CA LEU A 283 11.73 12.97 -0.58
C LEU A 283 11.72 11.43 -0.60
N VAL A 284 10.82 10.81 0.17
CA VAL A 284 10.68 9.34 0.16
C VAL A 284 10.21 8.85 -1.21
N LEU A 285 9.26 9.53 -1.83
CA LEU A 285 8.82 9.19 -3.19
C LEU A 285 9.95 9.33 -4.21
N ASP A 286 10.80 10.34 -4.10
CA ASP A 286 11.95 10.53 -4.99
C ASP A 286 12.92 9.32 -4.90
N HIS A 287 13.23 8.84 -3.70
CA HIS A 287 14.02 7.62 -3.54
C HIS A 287 13.35 6.39 -4.18
N VAL A 288 12.04 6.25 -4.01
CA VAL A 288 11.27 5.15 -4.62
C VAL A 288 11.30 5.25 -6.15
N LEU A 289 11.07 6.44 -6.72
CA LEU A 289 11.09 6.66 -8.17
C LEU A 289 12.48 6.48 -8.77
N GLN A 290 13.53 6.89 -8.06
CA GLN A 290 14.90 6.63 -8.48
C GLN A 290 15.17 5.13 -8.62
N TRP A 291 14.73 4.31 -7.65
CA TRP A 291 14.86 2.86 -7.73
C TRP A 291 13.98 2.26 -8.84
N LEU A 292 12.77 2.80 -9.04
CA LEU A 292 11.81 2.32 -10.05
C LEU A 292 12.21 2.68 -11.48
N GLY A 293 13.06 3.69 -11.70
CA GLY A 293 13.40 4.21 -13.03
C GLY A 293 13.67 3.15 -14.10
N PRO A 294 14.55 2.15 -13.86
CA PRO A 294 14.83 1.10 -14.84
C PRO A 294 13.62 0.21 -15.18
N PHE A 295 12.65 0.08 -14.27
CA PHE A 295 11.48 -0.78 -14.44
C PHE A 295 10.28 -0.07 -15.06
N LEU A 296 10.31 1.26 -15.06
CA LEU A 296 9.30 2.13 -15.68
C LEU A 296 9.67 2.51 -17.12
N SER A 297 10.94 2.35 -17.51
CA SER A 297 11.41 2.63 -18.87
C SER A 297 10.89 1.61 -19.87
N ASP A 298 10.60 2.05 -21.10
CA ASP A 298 10.23 1.17 -22.20
C ASP A 298 11.50 0.49 -22.74
N PRO A 299 11.57 -0.87 -22.67
CA PRO A 299 12.73 -1.59 -23.20
C PRO A 299 13.01 -1.35 -24.70
N SER A 300 11.99 -0.93 -25.45
CA SER A 300 12.14 -0.67 -26.89
C SER A 300 12.88 0.65 -27.19
N GLN A 301 13.01 1.55 -26.21
CA GLN A 301 13.73 2.82 -26.38
C GLN A 301 15.23 2.73 -26.06
N GLU A 302 15.69 1.71 -25.35
CA GLU A 302 17.12 1.51 -25.04
C GLU A 302 17.95 1.02 -26.25
N THR A 303 17.30 0.59 -27.33
CA THR A 303 17.98 0.06 -28.53
C THR A 303 18.30 1.13 -29.58
N LEU A 304 18.02 2.41 -29.32
CA LEU A 304 18.18 3.51 -30.28
C LEU A 304 19.30 4.52 -29.90
N THR A 305 20.09 4.24 -28.88
CA THR A 305 21.28 5.00 -28.49
C THR A 305 22.54 4.15 -28.67
#